data_d145c68fbafca91b1bb764c66aae4c71
#
_entry.id   d145c68fbafca91b1bb764c66aae4c71
#
_cell.length_a   1.000
_cell.length_b   1.000
_cell.length_c   1.000
_cell.angle_alpha   90.00
_cell.angle_beta   90.00
_cell.angle_gamma   90.00
#
_symmetry.space_group_name_H-M   'P 1'
#
loop_
_entity.id
_entity.type
_entity.pdbx_description
1 polymer ?
#
loop_
_entity_poly.entity_id
_entity_poly.type
_entity_poly.pdbx_seq_one_letter_code
_entity_poly.pdbx_strand_id
1 'polypeptide(L)'
;MEQTFKHLVALTGLSAQDYKILQNTAAQTQPWADEIVKVFYDILFNYAPTAHIFKTGERTERETVLHTWYLKVTTGKLDRQFWRRIWLVGSVHIARGVTNPLMLGMMSQIQQRFLHKCLQTFEVKQAEQVYNAFKRITDIVAALIADSYLTSHRIEAIEKVKTKKRMENSLLLWNHLITAPDVDEENHDGKVVEASH
;
A
#
# COMPACT_ATOMS: atom_id res chain seq x y z
N MET A 1 -3.78 9.83 0.68
CA MET A 1 -2.94 9.74 -0.54
C MET A 1 -2.65 11.09 -1.19
N GLU A 2 -3.64 11.87 -1.67
CA GLU A 2 -3.36 13.11 -2.43
C GLU A 2 -2.60 14.17 -1.61
N GLN A 3 -2.96 14.36 -0.36
CA GLN A 3 -2.25 15.27 0.53
C GLN A 3 -0.83 14.79 0.81
N THR A 4 -0.68 13.50 1.10
CA THR A 4 0.62 12.86 1.29
C THR A 4 1.50 13.04 0.06
N PHE A 5 0.96 12.80 -1.14
CA PHE A 5 1.69 13.00 -2.40
C PHE A 5 2.18 14.44 -2.57
N LYS A 6 1.34 15.45 -2.30
CA LYS A 6 1.74 16.86 -2.38
C LYS A 6 2.90 17.19 -1.42
N HIS A 7 2.83 16.70 -0.19
CA HIS A 7 3.92 16.87 0.78
C HIS A 7 5.22 16.20 0.30
N LEU A 8 5.12 14.97 -0.24
CA LEU A 8 6.28 14.25 -0.74
C LEU A 8 6.93 14.96 -1.94
N VAL A 9 6.14 15.47 -2.88
CA VAL A 9 6.67 16.29 -4.00
C VAL A 9 7.42 17.51 -3.49
N ALA A 10 6.86 18.23 -2.52
CA ALA A 10 7.52 19.40 -1.94
C ALA A 10 8.82 19.03 -1.19
N LEU A 11 8.80 17.95 -0.40
CA LEU A 11 9.96 17.52 0.41
C LEU A 11 11.09 16.94 -0.42
N THR A 12 10.76 16.15 -1.45
CA THR A 12 11.78 15.54 -2.33
C THR A 12 12.32 16.50 -3.39
N GLY A 13 11.60 17.58 -3.64
CA GLY A 13 11.90 18.51 -4.73
C GLY A 13 11.62 17.94 -6.12
N LEU A 14 10.74 16.93 -6.24
CA LEU A 14 10.34 16.38 -7.54
C LEU A 14 9.74 17.47 -8.41
N SER A 15 10.24 17.60 -9.63
CA SER A 15 9.89 18.66 -10.56
C SER A 15 9.61 18.13 -11.97
N ALA A 16 9.05 19.00 -12.82
CA ALA A 16 8.88 18.68 -14.24
C ALA A 16 10.21 18.37 -14.96
N GLN A 17 11.32 18.91 -14.45
CA GLN A 17 12.65 18.65 -15.00
C GLN A 17 13.08 17.20 -14.78
N ASP A 18 12.77 16.60 -13.63
CA ASP A 18 13.10 15.21 -13.34
C ASP A 18 12.42 14.26 -14.32
N TYR A 19 11.14 14.50 -14.62
CA TYR A 19 10.43 13.72 -15.63
C TYR A 19 11.07 13.84 -17.03
N LYS A 20 11.49 15.06 -17.42
CA LYS A 20 12.17 15.30 -18.70
C LYS A 20 13.53 14.59 -18.77
N ILE A 21 14.30 14.61 -17.67
CA ILE A 21 15.59 13.91 -17.60
C ILE A 21 15.38 12.41 -17.87
N LEU A 22 14.42 11.77 -17.18
CA LEU A 22 14.14 10.36 -17.39
C LEU A 22 13.64 10.06 -18.80
N GLN A 23 12.76 10.90 -19.36
CA GLN A 23 12.30 10.77 -20.75
C GLN A 23 13.45 10.80 -21.73
N ASN A 24 14.37 11.77 -21.57
CA ASN A 24 15.51 11.95 -22.48
C ASN A 24 16.54 10.83 -22.38
N THR A 25 16.62 10.14 -21.25
CA THR A 25 17.56 9.05 -20.99
C THR A 25 16.94 7.67 -21.05
N ALA A 26 15.65 7.58 -21.38
CA ALA A 26 14.90 6.31 -21.41
C ALA A 26 15.56 5.24 -22.30
N ALA A 27 16.07 5.65 -23.49
CA ALA A 27 16.72 4.72 -24.40
C ALA A 27 17.96 4.04 -23.78
N GLN A 28 18.68 4.74 -22.88
CA GLN A 28 19.85 4.19 -22.20
C GLN A 28 19.46 3.41 -20.93
N THR A 29 18.43 3.85 -20.20
CA THR A 29 18.10 3.30 -18.88
C THR A 29 17.13 2.11 -18.92
N GLN A 30 16.25 2.03 -19.92
CA GLN A 30 15.32 0.92 -20.05
C GLN A 30 15.97 -0.46 -20.27
N PRO A 31 17.05 -0.59 -21.04
CA PRO A 31 17.76 -1.87 -21.19
C PRO A 31 18.31 -2.47 -19.89
N TRP A 32 18.39 -1.70 -18.81
CA TRP A 32 18.83 -2.22 -17.52
C TRP A 32 17.75 -3.00 -16.76
N ALA A 33 16.51 -2.96 -17.25
CA ALA A 33 15.35 -3.55 -16.58
C ALA A 33 15.56 -5.02 -16.21
N ASP A 34 15.99 -5.84 -17.17
CA ASP A 34 16.13 -7.29 -16.97
C ASP A 34 17.14 -7.62 -15.86
N GLU A 35 18.29 -6.93 -15.85
CA GLU A 35 19.32 -7.13 -14.83
C GLU A 35 18.83 -6.68 -13.45
N ILE A 36 18.24 -5.48 -13.37
CA ILE A 36 17.73 -4.94 -12.09
C ILE A 36 16.65 -5.85 -11.51
N VAL A 37 15.71 -6.30 -12.34
CA VAL A 37 14.62 -7.18 -11.94
C VAL A 37 15.14 -8.55 -11.50
N LYS A 38 16.05 -9.13 -12.27
CA LYS A 38 16.66 -10.41 -11.93
C LYS A 38 17.35 -10.36 -10.56
N VAL A 39 18.22 -9.36 -10.36
CA VAL A 39 18.96 -9.22 -9.09
C VAL A 39 18.01 -8.97 -7.92
N PHE A 40 16.97 -8.16 -8.11
CA PHE A 40 15.95 -7.90 -7.10
C PHE A 40 15.29 -9.21 -6.62
N TYR A 41 14.84 -10.05 -7.54
CA TYR A 41 14.20 -11.31 -7.17
C TYR A 41 15.19 -12.38 -6.71
N ASP A 42 16.43 -12.39 -7.21
CA ASP A 42 17.47 -13.25 -6.67
C ASP A 42 17.70 -12.99 -5.17
N ILE A 43 17.73 -11.72 -4.75
CA ILE A 43 17.83 -11.36 -3.32
C ILE A 43 16.61 -11.88 -2.56
N LEU A 44 15.40 -11.63 -3.04
CA LEU A 44 14.16 -12.00 -2.35
C LEU A 44 13.97 -13.51 -2.20
N PHE A 45 14.32 -14.29 -3.22
CA PHE A 45 14.17 -15.74 -3.20
C PHE A 45 15.30 -16.45 -2.43
N ASN A 46 16.48 -15.83 -2.30
CA ASN A 46 17.60 -16.40 -1.55
C ASN A 46 17.63 -15.96 -0.08
N TYR A 47 16.87 -14.96 0.32
CA TYR A 47 16.78 -14.51 1.70
C TYR A 47 15.60 -15.18 2.40
N ALA A 48 15.86 -16.06 3.36
CA ALA A 48 14.83 -16.87 4.01
C ALA A 48 13.61 -16.09 4.53
N PRO A 49 13.77 -14.90 5.16
CA PRO A 49 12.62 -14.11 5.63
C PRO A 49 11.69 -13.59 4.52
N THR A 50 12.12 -13.57 3.26
CA THR A 50 11.30 -13.14 2.12
C THR A 50 10.89 -14.27 1.19
N ALA A 51 11.67 -15.33 1.12
CA ALA A 51 11.42 -16.46 0.23
C ALA A 51 10.03 -17.11 0.44
N HIS A 52 9.58 -17.21 1.72
CA HIS A 52 8.28 -17.78 2.06
C HIS A 52 7.07 -16.94 1.68
N ILE A 53 7.27 -15.66 1.33
CA ILE A 53 6.20 -14.74 0.89
C ILE A 53 5.68 -15.14 -0.50
N PHE A 54 6.52 -15.82 -1.28
CA PHE A 54 6.23 -16.19 -2.66
C PHE A 54 5.73 -17.64 -2.76
N LYS A 55 4.76 -17.86 -3.64
CA LYS A 55 4.28 -19.20 -3.97
C LYS A 55 5.21 -19.85 -5.01
N THR A 56 5.25 -21.17 -5.03
CA THR A 56 5.97 -21.93 -6.06
C THR A 56 5.49 -21.53 -7.46
N GLY A 57 6.42 -21.21 -8.35
CA GLY A 57 6.12 -20.81 -9.74
C GLY A 57 5.71 -19.34 -9.95
N GLU A 58 5.60 -18.54 -8.89
CA GLU A 58 5.15 -17.14 -8.98
C GLU A 58 6.22 -16.18 -9.50
N ARG A 59 7.48 -16.58 -9.54
CA ARG A 59 8.63 -15.71 -9.85
C ARG A 59 8.46 -14.95 -11.17
N THR A 60 8.15 -15.64 -12.26
CA THR A 60 8.05 -15.03 -13.61
C THR A 60 6.97 -13.93 -13.65
N GLU A 61 5.83 -14.17 -13.02
CA GLU A 61 4.76 -13.17 -12.95
C GLU A 61 5.22 -11.93 -12.18
N ARG A 62 5.91 -12.13 -11.05
CA ARG A 62 6.40 -11.02 -10.22
C ARG A 62 7.50 -10.22 -10.93
N GLU A 63 8.42 -10.90 -11.60
CA GLU A 63 9.44 -10.25 -12.44
C GLU A 63 8.81 -9.39 -13.52
N THR A 64 7.78 -9.88 -14.22
CA THR A 64 7.04 -9.11 -15.22
C THR A 64 6.40 -7.85 -14.65
N VAL A 65 5.82 -7.92 -13.45
CA VAL A 65 5.21 -6.76 -12.78
C VAL A 65 6.27 -5.70 -12.46
N LEU A 66 7.40 -6.10 -11.88
CA LEU A 66 8.47 -5.16 -11.53
C LEU A 66 9.13 -4.58 -12.79
N HIS A 67 9.33 -5.39 -13.82
CA HIS A 67 9.85 -4.94 -15.11
C HIS A 67 8.95 -3.86 -15.75
N THR A 68 7.64 -4.11 -15.81
CA THR A 68 6.67 -3.13 -16.31
C THR A 68 6.67 -1.84 -15.50
N TRP A 69 6.75 -1.93 -14.17
CA TRP A 69 6.87 -0.78 -13.30
C TRP A 69 8.15 0.02 -13.57
N TYR A 70 9.30 -0.67 -13.68
CA TYR A 70 10.59 -0.02 -13.95
C TYR A 70 10.57 0.72 -15.29
N LEU A 71 10.08 0.08 -16.37
CA LEU A 71 9.91 0.73 -17.65
C LEU A 71 9.01 1.97 -17.55
N LYS A 72 7.91 1.89 -16.81
CA LYS A 72 7.00 3.02 -16.62
C LYS A 72 7.68 4.18 -15.89
N VAL A 73 8.43 3.91 -14.83
CA VAL A 73 9.18 4.94 -14.08
C VAL A 73 10.22 5.61 -14.97
N THR A 74 11.00 4.85 -15.72
CA THR A 74 12.07 5.38 -16.58
C THR A 74 11.56 6.13 -17.82
N THR A 75 10.29 5.97 -18.23
CA THR A 75 9.70 6.83 -19.25
C THR A 75 9.45 8.25 -18.76
N GLY A 76 9.41 8.49 -17.46
CA GLY A 76 9.00 9.78 -16.88
C GLY A 76 7.57 10.22 -17.23
N LYS A 77 6.72 9.31 -17.72
CA LYS A 77 5.30 9.59 -18.07
C LYS A 77 4.39 9.01 -16.99
N LEU A 78 4.39 9.66 -15.80
CA LEU A 78 3.67 9.21 -14.62
C LEU A 78 2.44 10.09 -14.39
N ASP A 79 1.27 9.51 -14.56
CA ASP A 79 -0.02 10.16 -14.39
C ASP A 79 -0.60 9.94 -12.98
N ARG A 80 -1.74 10.59 -12.70
CA ARG A 80 -2.45 10.42 -11.42
C ARG A 80 -2.85 8.95 -11.16
N GLN A 81 -3.16 8.19 -12.21
CA GLN A 81 -3.53 6.79 -12.08
C GLN A 81 -2.35 5.92 -11.67
N PHE A 82 -1.15 6.21 -12.19
CA PHE A 82 0.09 5.55 -11.74
C PHE A 82 0.25 5.72 -10.21
N TRP A 83 0.18 6.94 -9.69
CA TRP A 83 0.36 7.23 -8.27
C TRP A 83 -0.70 6.56 -7.38
N ARG A 84 -1.94 6.49 -7.84
CA ARG A 84 -3.01 5.75 -7.14
C ARG A 84 -2.73 4.24 -7.08
N ARG A 85 -2.25 3.65 -8.17
CA ARG A 85 -1.86 2.22 -8.21
C ARG A 85 -0.70 1.96 -7.25
N ILE A 86 0.31 2.83 -7.22
CA ILE A 86 1.44 2.72 -6.29
C ILE A 86 0.96 2.71 -4.84
N TRP A 87 0.06 3.59 -4.48
CA TRP A 87 -0.51 3.61 -3.13
C TRP A 87 -1.22 2.28 -2.80
N LEU A 88 -1.98 1.70 -3.72
CA LEU A 88 -2.66 0.42 -3.53
C LEU A 88 -1.70 -0.77 -3.38
N VAL A 89 -0.46 -0.68 -3.89
CA VAL A 89 0.55 -1.73 -3.71
C VAL A 89 0.81 -2.02 -2.24
N GLY A 90 0.73 -1.01 -1.36
CA GLY A 90 0.88 -1.21 0.08
C GLY A 90 -0.14 -2.19 0.67
N SER A 91 -1.41 -2.12 0.26
CA SER A 91 -2.43 -3.08 0.70
C SER A 91 -2.14 -4.51 0.21
N VAL A 92 -1.61 -4.65 -1.01
CA VAL A 92 -1.18 -5.96 -1.55
C VAL A 92 0.01 -6.51 -0.77
N HIS A 93 0.96 -5.66 -0.40
CA HIS A 93 2.11 -6.06 0.43
C HIS A 93 1.67 -6.56 1.80
N ILE A 94 0.75 -5.84 2.48
CA ILE A 94 0.19 -6.27 3.77
C ILE A 94 -0.45 -7.66 3.65
N ALA A 95 -1.30 -7.86 2.66
CA ALA A 95 -1.99 -9.13 2.42
C ALA A 95 -1.02 -10.30 2.18
N ARG A 96 0.22 -10.01 1.76
CA ARG A 96 1.28 -10.99 1.55
C ARG A 96 2.29 -11.08 2.70
N GLY A 97 2.13 -10.29 3.74
CA GLY A 97 3.07 -10.26 4.87
C GLY A 97 4.38 -9.53 4.59
N VAL A 98 4.46 -8.76 3.50
CA VAL A 98 5.62 -7.87 3.25
C VAL A 98 5.58 -6.72 4.23
N THR A 99 6.62 -6.53 5.02
CA THR A 99 6.71 -5.43 5.99
C THR A 99 7.35 -4.18 5.38
N ASN A 100 7.10 -3.00 5.99
CA ASN A 100 7.75 -1.76 5.56
C ASN A 100 9.28 -1.84 5.53
N PRO A 101 9.99 -2.41 6.54
CA PRO A 101 11.44 -2.57 6.48
C PRO A 101 11.91 -3.37 5.26
N LEU A 102 11.23 -4.47 4.93
CA LEU A 102 11.57 -5.27 3.75
C LEU A 102 11.37 -4.50 2.44
N MET A 103 10.24 -3.80 2.33
CA MET A 103 9.93 -2.97 1.16
C MET A 103 10.96 -1.84 0.98
N LEU A 104 11.30 -1.12 2.05
CA LEU A 104 12.29 -0.04 2.01
C LEU A 104 13.70 -0.56 1.69
N GLY A 105 14.10 -1.69 2.28
CA GLY A 105 15.37 -2.33 1.98
C GLY A 105 15.49 -2.72 0.50
N MET A 106 14.42 -3.27 -0.08
CA MET A 106 14.42 -3.64 -1.49
C MET A 106 14.35 -2.44 -2.43
N MET A 107 13.67 -1.36 -2.05
CA MET A 107 13.72 -0.10 -2.81
C MET A 107 15.14 0.47 -2.83
N SER A 108 15.85 0.41 -1.71
CA SER A 108 17.27 0.80 -1.63
C SER A 108 18.13 -0.02 -2.60
N GLN A 109 17.91 -1.33 -2.74
CA GLN A 109 18.64 -2.17 -3.71
C GLN A 109 18.41 -1.72 -5.15
N ILE A 110 17.17 -1.37 -5.53
CA ILE A 110 16.86 -0.84 -6.86
C ILE A 110 17.63 0.48 -7.09
N GLN A 111 17.58 1.41 -6.13
CA GLN A 111 18.23 2.71 -6.22
C GLN A 111 19.76 2.58 -6.36
N GLN A 112 20.39 1.70 -5.57
CA GLN A 112 21.83 1.46 -5.64
C GLN A 112 22.24 0.87 -6.99
N ARG A 113 21.50 -0.11 -7.50
CA ARG A 113 21.74 -0.69 -8.83
C ARG A 113 21.60 0.35 -9.94
N PHE A 114 20.56 1.17 -9.85
CA PHE A 114 20.35 2.24 -10.82
C PHE A 114 21.49 3.26 -10.78
N LEU A 115 21.97 3.67 -9.60
CA LEU A 115 23.14 4.54 -9.46
C LEU A 115 24.39 3.93 -10.12
N HIS A 116 24.66 2.67 -9.82
CA HIS A 116 25.80 1.97 -10.40
C HIS A 116 25.75 1.98 -11.94
N LYS A 117 24.60 1.70 -12.52
CA LYS A 117 24.37 1.77 -13.98
C LYS A 117 24.55 3.20 -14.52
N CYS A 118 24.05 4.21 -13.82
CA CYS A 118 24.25 5.60 -14.21
C CYS A 118 25.75 5.95 -14.30
N LEU A 119 26.55 5.59 -13.28
CA LEU A 119 27.99 5.86 -13.23
C LEU A 119 28.79 5.13 -14.31
N GLN A 120 28.28 4.00 -14.81
CA GLN A 120 28.89 3.26 -15.91
C GLN A 120 28.51 3.78 -17.30
N THR A 121 27.39 4.50 -17.42
CA THR A 121 26.81 4.84 -18.72
C THR A 121 26.94 6.32 -19.06
N PHE A 122 26.89 7.19 -18.07
CA PHE A 122 26.87 8.63 -18.25
C PHE A 122 28.12 9.30 -17.65
N GLU A 123 28.48 10.47 -18.17
CA GLU A 123 29.43 11.37 -17.50
C GLU A 123 28.90 11.75 -16.10
N VAL A 124 29.81 12.00 -15.16
CA VAL A 124 29.52 12.16 -13.72
C VAL A 124 28.33 13.11 -13.46
N LYS A 125 28.31 14.28 -14.08
CA LYS A 125 27.26 15.28 -13.90
C LYS A 125 25.91 14.80 -14.41
N GLN A 126 25.88 14.11 -15.53
CA GLN A 126 24.66 13.54 -16.10
C GLN A 126 24.20 12.33 -15.27
N ALA A 127 25.12 11.47 -14.83
CA ALA A 127 24.82 10.34 -13.94
C ALA A 127 24.13 10.81 -12.67
N GLU A 128 24.64 11.87 -12.03
CA GLU A 128 24.01 12.48 -10.86
C GLU A 128 22.60 12.99 -11.14
N GLN A 129 22.39 13.69 -12.25
CA GLN A 129 21.08 14.22 -12.64
C GLN A 129 20.06 13.09 -12.88
N VAL A 130 20.46 12.06 -13.63
CA VAL A 130 19.60 10.91 -13.96
C VAL A 130 19.25 10.11 -12.69
N TYR A 131 20.25 9.86 -11.85
CA TYR A 131 20.04 9.18 -10.57
C TYR A 131 19.13 9.97 -9.63
N ASN A 132 19.36 11.28 -9.46
CA ASN A 132 18.54 12.10 -8.58
C ASN A 132 17.08 12.18 -9.06
N ALA A 133 16.83 12.25 -10.36
CA ALA A 133 15.50 12.21 -10.94
C ALA A 133 14.79 10.87 -10.64
N PHE A 134 15.49 9.75 -10.85
CA PHE A 134 14.97 8.42 -10.52
C PHE A 134 14.74 8.24 -9.02
N LYS A 135 15.71 8.69 -8.20
CA LYS A 135 15.62 8.58 -6.75
C LYS A 135 14.43 9.34 -6.17
N ARG A 136 14.18 10.59 -6.58
CA ARG A 136 13.02 11.36 -6.11
C ARG A 136 11.70 10.65 -6.38
N ILE A 137 11.55 10.09 -7.58
CA ILE A 137 10.34 9.32 -7.94
C ILE A 137 10.22 8.07 -7.08
N THR A 138 11.28 7.30 -6.93
CA THR A 138 11.26 6.04 -6.18
C THR A 138 11.13 6.25 -4.67
N ASP A 139 11.64 7.36 -4.13
CA ASP A 139 11.38 7.76 -2.74
C ASP A 139 9.90 8.06 -2.51
N ILE A 140 9.25 8.77 -3.44
CA ILE A 140 7.79 9.01 -3.37
C ILE A 140 7.01 7.69 -3.51
N VAL A 141 7.45 6.79 -4.41
CA VAL A 141 6.88 5.45 -4.52
C VAL A 141 6.92 4.70 -3.18
N ALA A 142 8.09 4.63 -2.56
CA ALA A 142 8.28 3.95 -1.28
C ALA A 142 7.43 4.59 -0.17
N ALA A 143 7.39 5.92 -0.10
CA ALA A 143 6.63 6.65 0.90
C ALA A 143 5.11 6.49 0.73
N LEU A 144 4.58 6.45 -0.51
CA LEU A 144 3.17 6.19 -0.78
C LEU A 144 2.77 4.75 -0.42
N ILE A 145 3.63 3.78 -0.70
CA ILE A 145 3.43 2.40 -0.26
C ILE A 145 3.38 2.35 1.27
N ALA A 146 4.31 3.01 1.96
CA ALA A 146 4.35 3.09 3.42
C ALA A 146 3.12 3.79 4.02
N ASP A 147 2.62 4.87 3.41
CA ASP A 147 1.38 5.57 3.81
C ASP A 147 0.16 4.64 3.74
N SER A 148 0.09 3.79 2.72
CA SER A 148 -0.96 2.78 2.58
C SER A 148 -0.94 1.75 3.73
N TYR A 149 0.22 1.31 4.21
CA TYR A 149 0.34 0.44 5.39
C TYR A 149 -0.30 1.08 6.64
N LEU A 150 0.04 2.33 6.91
CA LEU A 150 -0.52 3.06 8.05
C LEU A 150 -2.04 3.21 7.96
N THR A 151 -2.54 3.49 6.77
CA THR A 151 -3.99 3.65 6.53
C THR A 151 -4.73 2.34 6.74
N SER A 152 -4.21 1.22 6.23
CA SER A 152 -4.80 -0.11 6.41
C SER A 152 -4.85 -0.51 7.89
N HIS A 153 -3.75 -0.34 8.63
CA HIS A 153 -3.73 -0.63 10.07
C HIS A 153 -4.70 0.24 10.87
N ARG A 154 -4.86 1.52 10.52
CA ARG A 154 -5.86 2.40 11.15
C ARG A 154 -7.29 1.91 10.90
N ILE A 155 -7.61 1.50 9.68
CA ILE A 155 -8.94 0.97 9.34
C ILE A 155 -9.21 -0.30 10.14
N GLU A 156 -8.26 -1.24 10.21
CA GLU A 156 -8.40 -2.47 11.00
C GLU A 156 -8.60 -2.19 12.50
N ALA A 157 -7.84 -1.23 13.05
CA ALA A 157 -7.99 -0.84 14.45
C ALA A 157 -9.38 -0.24 14.73
N ILE A 158 -9.87 0.64 13.86
CA ILE A 158 -11.21 1.25 13.96
C ILE A 158 -12.29 0.18 13.87
N GLU A 159 -12.20 -0.76 12.94
CA GLU A 159 -13.17 -1.84 12.80
C GLU A 159 -13.18 -2.79 14.02
N LYS A 160 -12.01 -3.11 14.59
CA LYS A 160 -11.92 -3.87 15.84
C LYS A 160 -12.61 -3.16 16.99
N VAL A 161 -12.41 -1.84 17.14
CA VAL A 161 -13.07 -1.03 18.19
C VAL A 161 -14.58 -0.99 17.98
N LYS A 162 -15.07 -0.78 16.75
CA LYS A 162 -16.49 -0.78 16.43
C LYS A 162 -17.14 -2.13 16.72
N THR A 163 -16.47 -3.22 16.36
CA THR A 163 -16.96 -4.59 16.60
C THR A 163 -17.05 -4.86 18.09
N LYS A 164 -16.03 -4.50 18.88
CA LYS A 164 -16.04 -4.63 20.34
C LYS A 164 -17.20 -3.86 20.96
N LYS A 165 -17.41 -2.60 20.56
CA LYS A 165 -18.50 -1.75 21.06
C LYS A 165 -19.88 -2.32 20.69
N ARG A 166 -20.05 -2.89 19.48
CA ARG A 166 -21.29 -3.58 19.07
C ARG A 166 -21.57 -4.80 19.97
N MET A 167 -20.54 -5.60 20.26
CA MET A 167 -20.67 -6.76 21.15
C MET A 167 -21.03 -6.33 22.58
N GLU A 168 -20.37 -5.31 23.13
CA GLU A 168 -20.68 -4.77 24.47
C GLU A 168 -22.12 -4.25 24.55
N ASN A 169 -22.56 -3.49 23.54
CA ASN A 169 -23.96 -3.02 23.48
C ASN A 169 -24.97 -4.17 23.37
N SER A 170 -24.67 -5.21 22.57
CA SER A 170 -25.53 -6.38 22.46
C SER A 170 -25.63 -7.15 23.78
N LEU A 171 -24.54 -7.27 24.53
CA LEU A 171 -24.53 -7.89 25.84
C LEU A 171 -25.35 -7.09 26.86
N LEU A 172 -25.24 -5.76 26.85
CA LEU A 172 -26.04 -4.88 27.71
C LEU A 172 -27.53 -4.99 27.42
N LEU A 173 -27.92 -5.02 26.14
CA LEU A 173 -29.30 -5.23 25.71
C LEU A 173 -29.82 -6.60 26.15
N TRP A 174 -29.02 -7.65 25.97
CA TRP A 174 -29.35 -9.00 26.38
C TRP A 174 -29.55 -9.10 27.90
N ASN A 175 -28.62 -8.53 28.70
CA ASN A 175 -28.78 -8.49 30.15
C ASN A 175 -30.06 -7.75 30.57
N HIS A 176 -30.39 -6.63 29.91
CA HIS A 176 -31.60 -5.87 30.21
C HIS A 176 -32.87 -6.67 29.92
N LEU A 177 -32.88 -7.44 28.82
CA LEU A 177 -34.02 -8.30 28.45
C LEU A 177 -34.23 -9.46 29.44
N ILE A 178 -33.14 -10.05 29.95
CA ILE A 178 -33.22 -11.17 30.91
C ILE A 178 -33.59 -10.69 32.33
N THR A 179 -33.21 -9.47 32.69
CA THR A 179 -33.44 -8.92 34.04
C THR A 179 -34.67 -8.03 34.12
N ALA A 180 -35.36 -7.79 33.01
CA ALA A 180 -36.67 -7.11 33.05
C ALA A 180 -37.66 -7.94 33.86
N PRO A 181 -38.36 -7.36 34.89
CA PRO A 181 -39.40 -8.07 35.61
C PRO A 181 -40.54 -8.45 34.65
N ASP A 182 -41.06 -9.66 34.81
CA ASP A 182 -42.27 -10.07 34.11
C ASP A 182 -43.32 -9.00 34.34
N VAL A 183 -43.85 -8.43 33.29
CA VAL A 183 -45.04 -7.56 33.36
C VAL A 183 -46.20 -8.50 33.61
N ASP A 184 -46.62 -8.59 34.89
CA ASP A 184 -47.82 -9.29 35.25
C ASP A 184 -48.96 -8.80 34.34
N GLU A 185 -49.56 -9.70 33.59
CA GLU A 185 -50.84 -9.46 32.90
C GLU A 185 -51.89 -9.16 33.97
N GLU A 186 -52.10 -7.87 34.28
CA GLU A 186 -53.23 -7.46 35.09
C GLU A 186 -54.55 -7.86 34.40
N ASN A 187 -55.18 -8.86 35.01
CA ASN A 187 -56.56 -9.26 35.00
C ASN A 187 -57.51 -8.26 34.31
N HIS A 188 -58.00 -8.61 33.17
CA HIS A 188 -59.16 -8.02 32.60
C HIS A 188 -60.41 -8.80 33.14
N ASP A 189 -60.78 -8.50 34.40
CA ASP A 189 -62.06 -8.95 34.97
C ASP A 189 -63.22 -8.32 34.21
N GLY A 190 -63.89 -9.19 33.49
CA GLY A 190 -65.07 -8.86 32.74
C GLY A 190 -66.23 -8.42 33.65
N LYS A 191 -66.70 -7.19 33.55
CA LYS A 191 -68.02 -6.78 33.94
C LYS A 191 -68.99 -6.99 32.78
N VAL A 192 -69.71 -8.05 32.85
CA VAL A 192 -71.01 -8.24 32.11
C VAL A 192 -71.96 -7.19 32.61
N VAL A 193 -72.36 -6.25 31.79
CA VAL A 193 -73.52 -5.38 32.05
C VAL A 193 -74.73 -6.00 31.35
N GLU A 194 -75.65 -6.57 32.16
CA GLU A 194 -76.97 -6.90 31.72
C GLU A 194 -77.73 -5.63 31.28
N ALA A 195 -78.18 -5.61 30.07
CA ALA A 195 -79.18 -4.63 29.58
C ALA A 195 -80.57 -5.27 29.66
N SER A 196 -81.38 -4.81 30.64
CA SER A 196 -82.78 -5.03 30.68
C SER A 196 -83.54 -3.85 30.08
N HIS A 197 -84.48 -4.15 29.23
CA HIS A 197 -85.63 -3.41 28.63
C HIS A 197 -85.34 -2.62 27.33
#